data_4e8f1a8c015339ccadea4ca7bb6b1f72
#
_entry.id   4e8f1a8c015339ccadea4ca7bb6b1f72
#
_cell.length_a   1.000
_cell.length_b   1.000
_cell.length_c   1.000
_cell.angle_alpha   90.00
_cell.angle_beta   90.00
_cell.angle_gamma   90.00
#
_symmetry.space_group_name_H-M   'P 1'
#
loop_
_entity.id
_entity.type
_entity.pdbx_description
1 polymer ?
#
loop_
_entity_poly.entity_id
_entity_poly.type
_entity_poly.pdbx_seq_one_letter_code
_entity_poly.pdbx_strand_id
1 'polypeptide(L)'
;PRTLIALAAILCTCSTLCARQKQDALVNYGVKAGFSSTIYDIMQLSVASVPIGEYDTKSEISSFFTAFTRFNIKRHYVQTEVSYNISNYSIHMPTTQWDPQADANDLSAIGTRINGLEVPIYYGYHIMKQGSYGMSFYFGPKAKFVIDNLSRYTFTNLPYDNIKETIRPINFSLMFGLGINISRVFFDFSLEYGLHNISQGIISTDADGNASRGNIIFDRRKNVLSFSVGFML
;
A
#
# COMPACT_ATOMS: atom_id res chain seq x y z
N PRO A 1 -18.55 -4.47 25.12
CA PRO A 1 -19.53 -3.37 25.03
C PRO A 1 -18.95 -1.99 25.39
N ARG A 2 -18.00 -1.89 26.34
CA ARG A 2 -17.40 -0.60 26.79
C ARG A 2 -16.56 0.10 25.70
N THR A 3 -15.91 -0.64 24.83
CA THR A 3 -15.12 -0.09 23.71
C THR A 3 -15.99 0.52 22.61
N LEU A 4 -17.15 -0.06 22.32
CA LEU A 4 -18.12 0.47 21.36
C LEU A 4 -18.77 1.79 21.84
N ILE A 5 -19.02 1.91 23.16
CA ILE A 5 -19.57 3.12 23.77
C ILE A 5 -18.52 4.25 23.74
N ALA A 6 -17.24 3.94 23.98
CA ALA A 6 -16.15 4.91 23.87
C ALA A 6 -15.97 5.40 22.43
N LEU A 7 -16.07 4.52 21.44
CA LEU A 7 -16.01 4.89 20.02
C LEU A 7 -17.20 5.76 19.60
N ALA A 8 -18.41 5.44 20.07
CA ALA A 8 -19.62 6.23 19.84
C ALA A 8 -19.56 7.60 20.53
N ALA A 9 -18.97 7.69 21.73
CA ALA A 9 -18.78 8.93 22.45
C ALA A 9 -17.76 9.86 21.75
N ILE A 10 -16.67 9.29 21.18
CA ILE A 10 -15.68 10.05 20.39
C ILE A 10 -16.34 10.55 19.08
N LEU A 11 -17.17 9.76 18.44
CA LEU A 11 -17.93 10.17 17.25
C LEU A 11 -19.00 11.26 17.59
N CYS A 12 -19.65 11.19 18.75
CA CYS A 12 -20.61 12.21 19.17
C CYS A 12 -19.94 13.53 19.60
N THR A 13 -18.77 13.49 20.22
CA THR A 13 -18.04 14.73 20.58
C THR A 13 -17.44 15.43 19.35
N CYS A 14 -17.11 14.71 18.28
CA CYS A 14 -16.75 15.30 16.98
C CYS A 14 -17.93 16.04 16.32
N SER A 15 -19.16 15.65 16.57
CA SER A 15 -20.34 16.31 15.96
C SER A 15 -20.67 17.69 16.54
N THR A 16 -20.26 18.00 17.75
CA THR A 16 -20.50 19.32 18.39
C THR A 16 -19.44 20.37 18.10
N LEU A 17 -18.24 19.97 17.66
CA LEU A 17 -17.18 20.86 17.15
C LEU A 17 -17.39 21.25 15.68
N CYS A 18 -18.52 20.88 15.09
CA CYS A 18 -18.89 21.15 13.71
C CYS A 18 -19.38 22.57 13.46
N ALA A 19 -18.59 23.58 13.85
CA ALA A 19 -18.73 24.91 13.28
C ALA A 19 -18.54 24.80 11.78
N ARG A 20 -19.47 25.38 11.04
CA ARG A 20 -19.62 25.47 9.58
C ARG A 20 -18.27 25.80 8.91
N GLN A 21 -17.42 24.79 8.72
CA GLN A 21 -16.13 24.98 8.04
C GLN A 21 -16.44 25.16 6.57
N LYS A 22 -16.21 26.37 6.07
CA LYS A 22 -16.32 26.66 4.64
C LYS A 22 -15.26 25.82 3.92
N GLN A 23 -15.64 25.22 2.79
CA GLN A 23 -14.75 24.55 1.85
C GLN A 23 -13.59 25.48 1.37
N ASP A 24 -13.71 26.77 1.67
CA ASP A 24 -12.75 27.84 1.38
C ASP A 24 -11.80 28.16 2.54
N ALA A 25 -11.80 27.37 3.63
CA ALA A 25 -10.84 27.55 4.70
C ALA A 25 -9.41 27.39 4.17
N LEU A 26 -8.50 28.25 4.61
CA LEU A 26 -7.08 28.20 4.22
C LEU A 26 -6.48 26.83 4.56
N VAL A 27 -6.88 26.27 5.69
CA VAL A 27 -6.40 24.99 6.19
C VAL A 27 -7.60 24.09 6.49
N ASN A 28 -7.59 22.89 5.96
CA ASN A 28 -8.55 21.82 6.27
C ASN A 28 -7.80 20.63 6.85
N TYR A 29 -8.42 19.98 7.81
CA TYR A 29 -7.98 18.72 8.41
C TYR A 29 -9.01 17.64 8.10
N GLY A 30 -8.59 16.40 8.12
CA GLY A 30 -9.54 15.31 7.96
C GLY A 30 -8.91 13.95 8.14
N VAL A 31 -9.78 12.96 8.03
CA VAL A 31 -9.42 11.56 8.07
C VAL A 31 -10.03 10.85 6.89
N LYS A 32 -9.39 9.80 6.42
CA LYS A 32 -9.93 8.92 5.39
C LYS A 32 -9.54 7.47 5.65
N ALA A 33 -10.36 6.57 5.16
CA ALA A 33 -10.07 5.15 5.15
C ALA A 33 -10.39 4.58 3.78
N GLY A 34 -9.69 3.54 3.38
CA GLY A 34 -9.87 2.98 2.06
C GLY A 34 -9.27 1.62 1.88
N PHE A 35 -9.45 1.15 0.66
CA PHE A 35 -8.90 -0.10 0.17
C PHE A 35 -7.95 0.17 -0.96
N SER A 36 -6.98 -0.72 -1.11
CA SER A 36 -6.06 -0.69 -2.23
C SER A 36 -5.79 -2.09 -2.76
N SER A 37 -5.55 -2.16 -4.06
CA SER A 37 -5.09 -3.34 -4.76
C SER A 37 -3.66 -3.08 -5.24
N THR A 38 -2.75 -3.96 -4.89
CA THR A 38 -1.35 -3.85 -5.31
C THR A 38 -1.11 -4.72 -6.51
N ILE A 39 -0.61 -4.13 -7.58
CA ILE A 39 -0.15 -4.82 -8.78
C ILE A 39 1.37 -4.78 -8.76
N TYR A 40 2.00 -5.94 -8.65
CA TYR A 40 3.46 -6.02 -8.74
C TYR A 40 3.89 -6.22 -10.19
N ASP A 41 4.80 -5.40 -10.61
CA ASP A 41 5.53 -5.57 -11.85
C ASP A 41 6.81 -6.37 -11.53
N ILE A 42 6.77 -7.67 -11.81
CA ILE A 42 7.86 -8.59 -11.50
C ILE A 42 8.92 -8.45 -12.59
N MET A 43 10.08 -7.94 -12.20
CA MET A 43 11.21 -7.75 -13.12
C MET A 43 12.05 -9.02 -13.24
N GLN A 44 12.22 -9.76 -12.15
CA GLN A 44 12.95 -11.02 -12.13
C GLN A 44 12.44 -11.91 -11.00
N LEU A 45 12.15 -13.17 -11.34
CA LEU A 45 11.83 -14.23 -10.39
C LEU A 45 12.67 -15.46 -10.74
N SER A 46 13.46 -15.94 -9.80
CA SER A 46 14.22 -17.20 -9.95
C SER A 46 14.27 -17.96 -8.63
N VAL A 47 14.21 -19.28 -8.71
CA VAL A 47 14.34 -20.22 -7.59
C VAL A 47 15.42 -21.24 -7.96
N ALA A 48 16.35 -21.52 -7.07
CA ALA A 48 17.49 -22.42 -7.30
C ALA A 48 18.28 -22.08 -8.57
N SER A 49 18.42 -20.77 -8.86
CA SER A 49 19.03 -20.24 -10.10
C SER A 49 18.28 -20.55 -11.38
N VAL A 50 17.08 -21.13 -11.31
CA VAL A 50 16.19 -21.37 -12.46
C VAL A 50 15.23 -20.19 -12.59
N PRO A 51 15.20 -19.51 -13.75
CA PRO A 51 14.21 -18.46 -14.01
C PRO A 51 12.80 -19.06 -14.04
N ILE A 52 11.86 -18.43 -13.32
CA ILE A 52 10.46 -18.82 -13.29
C ILE A 52 9.69 -18.01 -14.33
N GLY A 53 9.15 -18.69 -15.34
CA GLY A 53 8.40 -18.07 -16.43
C GLY A 53 6.90 -18.02 -16.20
N GLU A 54 6.34 -19.00 -15.48
CA GLU A 54 4.91 -19.09 -15.20
C GLU A 54 4.64 -18.87 -13.72
N TYR A 55 3.89 -17.84 -13.39
CA TYR A 55 3.44 -17.54 -12.04
C TYR A 55 2.08 -16.87 -12.07
N ASP A 56 1.29 -17.11 -11.04
CA ASP A 56 0.02 -16.42 -10.80
C ASP A 56 0.18 -15.47 -9.61
N THR A 57 -0.17 -14.21 -9.85
CA THR A 57 -0.10 -13.16 -8.83
C THR A 57 -1.49 -12.93 -8.26
N LYS A 58 -1.70 -13.29 -7.01
CA LYS A 58 -2.93 -12.95 -6.29
C LYS A 58 -2.75 -11.63 -5.57
N SER A 59 -3.34 -10.59 -6.14
CA SER A 59 -3.44 -9.30 -5.47
C SER A 59 -4.53 -9.38 -4.41
N GLU A 60 -4.14 -9.31 -3.16
CA GLU A 60 -5.08 -9.25 -2.04
C GLU A 60 -5.48 -7.81 -1.77
N ILE A 61 -6.72 -7.63 -1.29
CA ILE A 61 -7.20 -6.32 -0.88
C ILE A 61 -6.43 -5.88 0.37
N SER A 62 -5.81 -4.75 0.26
CA SER A 62 -5.11 -4.05 1.33
C SER A 62 -6.00 -2.96 1.91
N SER A 63 -5.77 -2.55 3.14
CA SER A 63 -6.53 -1.49 3.79
C SER A 63 -5.62 -0.43 4.38
N PHE A 64 -6.12 0.80 4.45
CA PHE A 64 -5.38 1.91 5.06
C PHE A 64 -6.29 2.88 5.79
N PHE A 65 -5.71 3.55 6.77
CA PHE A 65 -6.30 4.66 7.50
C PHE A 65 -5.35 5.85 7.48
N THR A 66 -5.89 7.05 7.22
CA THR A 66 -5.10 8.25 6.97
C THR A 66 -5.65 9.44 7.74
N ALA A 67 -4.77 10.22 8.32
CA ALA A 67 -5.03 11.59 8.75
C ALA A 67 -4.30 12.55 7.80
N PHE A 68 -4.91 13.70 7.50
CA PHE A 68 -4.33 14.67 6.57
C PHE A 68 -4.53 16.11 6.98
N THR A 69 -3.67 16.95 6.43
CA THR A 69 -3.78 18.41 6.47
C THR A 69 -3.69 18.94 5.04
N ARG A 70 -4.62 19.82 4.66
CA ARG A 70 -4.70 20.45 3.33
C ARG A 70 -4.64 21.96 3.46
N PHE A 71 -3.71 22.57 2.73
CA PHE A 71 -3.55 24.03 2.61
C PHE A 71 -4.13 24.46 1.28
N ASN A 72 -5.19 25.26 1.29
CA ASN A 72 -5.90 25.73 0.09
C ASN A 72 -5.48 27.13 -0.31
N ILE A 73 -5.18 27.33 -1.58
CA ILE A 73 -4.86 28.62 -2.18
C ILE A 73 -5.72 28.77 -3.46
N LYS A 74 -6.89 29.40 -3.34
CA LYS A 74 -7.84 29.54 -4.44
C LYS A 74 -8.30 28.18 -5.01
N ARG A 75 -7.84 27.83 -6.22
CA ARG A 75 -8.10 26.53 -6.87
C ARG A 75 -7.00 25.51 -6.65
N HIS A 76 -5.91 25.89 -6.01
CA HIS A 76 -4.76 25.04 -5.74
C HIS A 76 -4.76 24.59 -4.31
N TYR A 77 -4.17 23.44 -4.02
CA TYR A 77 -3.92 23.03 -2.66
C TYR A 77 -2.64 22.18 -2.56
N VAL A 78 -2.05 22.20 -1.39
CA VAL A 78 -1.01 21.24 -0.99
C VAL A 78 -1.56 20.42 0.16
N GLN A 79 -1.46 19.10 0.06
CA GLN A 79 -1.91 18.20 1.11
C GLN A 79 -0.78 17.28 1.52
N THR A 80 -0.62 17.13 2.83
CA THR A 80 0.24 16.13 3.44
C THR A 80 -0.60 15.15 4.26
N GLU A 81 -0.19 13.90 4.25
CA GLU A 81 -0.91 12.83 4.92
C GLU A 81 0.04 11.96 5.74
N VAL A 82 -0.54 11.32 6.75
CA VAL A 82 0.09 10.21 7.47
C VAL A 82 -0.89 9.05 7.43
N SER A 83 -0.48 7.95 6.81
CA SER A 83 -1.32 6.77 6.61
C SER A 83 -0.67 5.55 7.23
N TYR A 84 -1.46 4.74 7.94
CA TYR A 84 -1.10 3.38 8.29
C TYR A 84 -1.69 2.42 7.26
N ASN A 85 -0.84 1.63 6.63
CA ASN A 85 -1.21 0.73 5.54
C ASN A 85 -0.85 -0.72 5.89
N ILE A 86 -1.78 -1.64 5.60
CA ILE A 86 -1.58 -3.09 5.68
C ILE A 86 -1.72 -3.63 4.26
N SER A 87 -0.60 -4.04 3.67
CA SER A 87 -0.57 -4.60 2.31
C SER A 87 -0.38 -6.11 2.38
N ASN A 88 -1.28 -6.86 1.76
CA ASN A 88 -1.18 -8.30 1.59
C ASN A 88 -0.92 -8.64 0.13
N TYR A 89 -0.15 -9.71 -0.08
CA TYR A 89 0.23 -10.15 -1.41
C TYR A 89 0.69 -11.60 -1.39
N SER A 90 0.32 -12.37 -2.41
CA SER A 90 0.82 -13.73 -2.61
C SER A 90 1.13 -14.03 -4.07
N ILE A 91 2.21 -14.78 -4.30
CA ILE A 91 2.54 -15.37 -5.60
C ILE A 91 2.43 -16.88 -5.48
N HIS A 92 1.84 -17.49 -6.48
CA HIS A 92 1.79 -18.94 -6.66
C HIS A 92 2.52 -19.30 -7.94
N MET A 93 3.33 -20.35 -7.89
CA MET A 93 4.07 -20.85 -9.04
C MET A 93 4.05 -22.39 -9.05
N PRO A 94 4.02 -23.04 -10.22
CA PRO A 94 4.14 -24.49 -10.30
C PRO A 94 5.52 -24.94 -9.78
N THR A 95 5.53 -25.89 -8.87
CA THR A 95 6.78 -26.42 -8.26
C THR A 95 7.64 -27.13 -9.32
N THR A 96 7.01 -27.69 -10.35
CA THR A 96 7.69 -28.36 -11.47
C THR A 96 8.64 -27.48 -12.28
N GLN A 97 8.56 -26.16 -12.18
CA GLN A 97 9.46 -25.26 -12.89
C GLN A 97 10.90 -25.32 -12.37
N TRP A 98 11.09 -25.59 -11.09
CA TRP A 98 12.43 -25.70 -10.48
C TRP A 98 12.71 -27.11 -9.93
N ASP A 99 11.67 -27.94 -9.74
CA ASP A 99 11.80 -29.34 -9.37
C ASP A 99 10.98 -30.21 -10.36
N PRO A 100 11.63 -30.75 -11.40
CA PRO A 100 10.97 -31.59 -12.40
C PRO A 100 10.39 -32.92 -11.87
N GLN A 101 10.74 -33.32 -10.63
CA GLN A 101 10.22 -34.53 -9.98
C GLN A 101 9.00 -34.26 -9.12
N ALA A 102 8.62 -32.98 -8.90
CA ALA A 102 7.44 -32.61 -8.16
C ALA A 102 6.15 -33.03 -8.89
N ASP A 103 5.07 -33.24 -8.14
CA ASP A 103 3.77 -33.51 -8.73
C ASP A 103 3.31 -32.29 -9.57
N ALA A 104 2.66 -32.56 -10.71
CA ALA A 104 2.19 -31.51 -11.63
C ALA A 104 1.17 -30.56 -10.98
N ASN A 105 0.55 -30.95 -9.89
CA ASN A 105 -0.42 -30.15 -9.13
C ASN A 105 0.21 -29.40 -7.94
N ASP A 106 1.49 -29.63 -7.66
CA ASP A 106 2.15 -28.99 -6.55
C ASP A 106 2.44 -27.53 -6.85
N LEU A 107 2.01 -26.66 -5.94
CA LEU A 107 2.21 -25.22 -6.01
C LEU A 107 3.16 -24.74 -4.90
N SER A 108 4.13 -23.98 -5.31
CA SER A 108 4.96 -23.19 -4.40
C SER A 108 4.37 -21.80 -4.23
N ALA A 109 4.45 -21.23 -3.03
CA ALA A 109 3.88 -19.92 -2.76
C ALA A 109 4.82 -19.03 -1.93
N ILE A 110 4.81 -17.74 -2.27
CA ILE A 110 5.45 -16.68 -1.49
C ILE A 110 4.36 -15.70 -1.06
N GLY A 111 4.01 -15.73 0.22
CA GLY A 111 3.06 -14.80 0.82
C GLY A 111 3.79 -13.69 1.57
N THR A 112 3.33 -12.46 1.41
CA THR A 112 3.95 -11.31 2.06
C THR A 112 2.86 -10.39 2.63
N ARG A 113 2.96 -10.08 3.92
CA ARG A 113 2.14 -9.06 4.58
C ARG A 113 3.06 -7.96 5.09
N ILE A 114 2.92 -6.76 4.53
CA ILE A 114 3.75 -5.60 4.86
C ILE A 114 2.89 -4.56 5.57
N ASN A 115 3.30 -4.22 6.78
CA ASN A 115 2.76 -3.09 7.52
C ASN A 115 3.69 -1.89 7.34
N GLY A 116 3.12 -0.71 7.13
CA GLY A 116 3.93 0.48 6.91
C GLY A 116 3.22 1.78 7.22
N LEU A 117 4.03 2.79 7.47
CA LEU A 117 3.61 4.17 7.58
C LEU A 117 3.90 4.86 6.25
N GLU A 118 2.91 5.53 5.67
CA GLU A 118 3.05 6.23 4.40
C GLU A 118 2.87 7.73 4.61
N VAL A 119 3.74 8.51 4.01
CA VAL A 119 3.75 9.97 4.08
C VAL A 119 3.76 10.54 2.65
N PRO A 120 2.59 10.72 2.01
CA PRO A 120 2.50 11.44 0.78
C PRO A 120 2.47 12.95 1.00
N ILE A 121 3.06 13.68 0.06
CA ILE A 121 2.91 15.12 -0.07
C ILE A 121 2.53 15.38 -1.52
N TYR A 122 1.37 15.97 -1.77
CA TYR A 122 0.92 16.21 -3.13
C TYR A 122 0.31 17.58 -3.34
N TYR A 123 0.44 18.03 -4.55
CA TYR A 123 -0.18 19.22 -5.07
C TYR A 123 -1.46 18.83 -5.78
N GLY A 124 -2.54 19.60 -5.54
CA GLY A 124 -3.83 19.39 -6.18
C GLY A 124 -4.39 20.65 -6.77
N TYR A 125 -5.24 20.44 -7.77
CA TYR A 125 -5.97 21.49 -8.48
C TYR A 125 -7.45 21.16 -8.54
N HIS A 126 -8.31 22.09 -8.09
CA HIS A 126 -9.75 21.97 -8.19
C HIS A 126 -10.21 22.28 -9.63
N ILE A 127 -10.55 21.24 -10.38
CA ILE A 127 -11.12 21.33 -11.72
C ILE A 127 -12.50 21.98 -11.66
N MET A 128 -13.30 21.54 -10.68
CA MET A 128 -14.62 22.05 -10.39
C MET A 128 -14.74 22.40 -8.91
N LYS A 129 -15.31 23.57 -8.62
CA LYS A 129 -15.58 24.06 -7.26
C LYS A 129 -16.88 24.86 -7.30
N GLN A 130 -18.00 24.21 -6.93
CA GLN A 130 -19.34 24.80 -6.97
C GLN A 130 -20.07 24.52 -5.65
N GLY A 131 -20.07 25.49 -4.75
CA GLY A 131 -20.74 25.37 -3.45
C GLY A 131 -20.18 24.19 -2.65
N SER A 132 -21.03 23.18 -2.39
CA SER A 132 -20.67 21.99 -1.64
C SER A 132 -20.00 20.88 -2.49
N TYR A 133 -19.91 21.06 -3.81
CA TYR A 133 -19.38 20.06 -4.72
C TYR A 133 -18.03 20.50 -5.26
N GLY A 134 -17.10 19.57 -5.34
CA GLY A 134 -15.78 19.81 -5.91
C GLY A 134 -15.22 18.57 -6.57
N MET A 135 -14.44 18.78 -7.63
CA MET A 135 -13.63 17.75 -8.25
C MET A 135 -12.20 18.28 -8.39
N SER A 136 -11.25 17.48 -8.02
CA SER A 136 -9.83 17.83 -8.04
C SER A 136 -8.99 16.71 -8.63
N PHE A 137 -7.93 17.11 -9.30
CA PHE A 137 -6.82 16.24 -9.65
C PHE A 137 -5.65 16.57 -8.74
N TYR A 138 -4.87 15.57 -8.36
CA TYR A 138 -3.67 15.76 -7.54
C TYR A 138 -2.55 14.80 -7.94
N PHE A 139 -1.32 15.20 -7.67
CA PHE A 139 -0.15 14.39 -7.89
C PHE A 139 0.96 14.76 -6.90
N GLY A 140 1.85 13.83 -6.63
CA GLY A 140 3.01 14.10 -5.79
C GLY A 140 3.77 12.85 -5.35
N PRO A 141 4.91 13.05 -4.68
CA PRO A 141 5.70 11.98 -4.12
C PRO A 141 5.06 11.39 -2.87
N LYS A 142 5.34 10.11 -2.64
CA LYS A 142 5.00 9.37 -1.43
C LYS A 142 6.20 8.60 -0.93
N ALA A 143 6.48 8.71 0.37
CA ALA A 143 7.44 7.88 1.08
C ALA A 143 6.67 6.83 1.91
N LYS A 144 7.09 5.57 1.85
CA LYS A 144 6.59 4.47 2.68
C LYS A 144 7.71 3.96 3.57
N PHE A 145 7.47 3.94 4.86
CA PHE A 145 8.35 3.37 5.88
C PHE A 145 7.80 2.00 6.27
N VAL A 146 8.56 0.96 6.01
CA VAL A 146 8.18 -0.42 6.35
C VAL A 146 8.41 -0.66 7.84
N ILE A 147 7.41 -1.23 8.52
CA ILE A 147 7.51 -1.64 9.91
C ILE A 147 7.77 -3.15 9.94
N ASP A 148 9.05 -3.51 9.98
CA ASP A 148 9.50 -4.90 9.80
C ASP A 148 8.95 -5.83 10.90
N ASN A 149 8.95 -5.40 12.15
CA ASN A 149 8.45 -6.19 13.29
C ASN A 149 6.97 -6.60 13.17
N LEU A 150 6.18 -5.91 12.35
CA LEU A 150 4.77 -6.20 12.10
C LEU A 150 4.54 -6.88 10.74
N SER A 151 5.58 -7.00 9.93
CA SER A 151 5.51 -7.63 8.60
C SER A 151 5.74 -9.13 8.74
N ARG A 152 5.08 -9.92 7.88
CA ARG A 152 5.17 -11.39 7.88
C ARG A 152 5.42 -11.88 6.47
N TYR A 153 6.29 -12.88 6.37
CA TYR A 153 6.62 -13.57 5.13
C TYR A 153 6.30 -15.05 5.32
N THR A 154 5.64 -15.65 4.35
CA THR A 154 5.29 -17.07 4.34
C THR A 154 5.82 -17.68 3.06
N PHE A 155 6.60 -18.74 3.20
CA PHE A 155 7.15 -19.49 2.08
C PHE A 155 6.65 -20.92 2.17
N THR A 156 6.09 -21.44 1.07
CA THR A 156 5.49 -22.77 1.03
C THR A 156 6.06 -23.55 -0.15
N ASN A 157 6.45 -24.81 0.06
CA ASN A 157 6.99 -25.73 -0.94
C ASN A 157 8.19 -25.15 -1.70
N LEU A 158 9.13 -24.51 -0.99
CA LEU A 158 10.39 -24.05 -1.57
C LEU A 158 11.54 -24.95 -1.09
N PRO A 159 12.61 -25.12 -1.90
CA PRO A 159 13.70 -26.06 -1.62
C PRO A 159 14.67 -25.61 -0.53
N TYR A 160 14.33 -24.59 0.25
CA TYR A 160 15.20 -23.96 1.22
C TYR A 160 14.51 -23.77 2.56
N ASP A 161 15.28 -23.89 3.63
CA ASP A 161 14.84 -23.60 4.99
C ASP A 161 15.19 -22.15 5.40
N ASN A 162 14.55 -21.68 6.47
CA ASN A 162 14.82 -20.36 7.08
C ASN A 162 14.87 -19.20 6.07
N ILE A 163 13.95 -19.18 5.12
CA ILE A 163 13.89 -18.13 4.10
C ILE A 163 13.49 -16.80 4.74
N LYS A 164 14.29 -15.77 4.51
CA LYS A 164 14.02 -14.39 4.96
C LYS A 164 14.19 -13.43 3.80
N GLU A 165 13.13 -12.70 3.50
CA GLU A 165 13.20 -11.57 2.59
C GLU A 165 13.58 -10.30 3.34
N THR A 166 14.52 -9.55 2.81
CA THR A 166 14.87 -8.21 3.29
C THR A 166 14.26 -7.18 2.35
N ILE A 167 13.31 -6.41 2.88
CA ILE A 167 12.66 -5.31 2.15
C ILE A 167 13.36 -3.99 2.48
N ARG A 168 13.42 -3.08 1.52
CA ARG A 168 13.93 -1.73 1.75
C ARG A 168 13.08 -1.04 2.82
N PRO A 169 13.68 -0.48 3.88
CA PRO A 169 12.94 0.15 4.97
C PRO A 169 12.19 1.41 4.50
N ILE A 170 12.70 2.08 3.47
CA ILE A 170 12.08 3.27 2.89
C ILE A 170 11.87 3.03 1.39
N ASN A 171 10.64 3.23 0.93
CA ASN A 171 10.25 3.10 -0.47
C ASN A 171 9.61 4.39 -0.96
N PHE A 172 9.98 4.81 -2.18
CA PHE A 172 9.44 5.99 -2.82
C PHE A 172 8.57 5.65 -4.02
N SER A 173 7.50 6.41 -4.18
CA SER A 173 6.57 6.29 -5.30
C SER A 173 6.05 7.66 -5.72
N LEU A 174 5.47 7.73 -6.91
CA LEU A 174 4.67 8.86 -7.39
C LEU A 174 3.19 8.47 -7.30
N MET A 175 2.38 9.39 -6.82
CA MET A 175 0.94 9.22 -6.70
C MET A 175 0.22 10.23 -7.57
N PHE A 176 -0.83 9.77 -8.25
CA PHE A 176 -1.76 10.57 -9.05
C PHE A 176 -3.17 10.22 -8.58
N GLY A 177 -4.07 11.19 -8.54
CA GLY A 177 -5.41 10.87 -8.12
C GLY A 177 -6.45 11.89 -8.51
N LEU A 178 -7.70 11.46 -8.37
CA LEU A 178 -8.90 12.25 -8.54
C LEU A 178 -9.67 12.26 -7.22
N GLY A 179 -10.06 13.43 -6.77
CA GLY A 179 -10.88 13.62 -5.58
C GLY A 179 -12.22 14.23 -5.94
N ILE A 180 -13.29 13.70 -5.38
CA ILE A 180 -14.65 14.24 -5.47
C ILE A 180 -15.10 14.61 -4.07
N ASN A 181 -15.44 15.88 -3.86
CA ASN A 181 -15.92 16.39 -2.59
C ASN A 181 -17.42 16.64 -2.66
N ILE A 182 -18.14 16.18 -1.65
CA ILE A 182 -19.57 16.46 -1.43
C ILE A 182 -19.69 17.00 -0.02
N SER A 183 -19.71 18.32 0.13
CA SER A 183 -19.65 19.00 1.43
C SER A 183 -18.40 18.59 2.22
N ARG A 184 -18.54 17.86 3.32
CA ARG A 184 -17.44 17.38 4.17
C ARG A 184 -16.97 15.98 3.82
N VAL A 185 -17.77 15.23 3.09
CA VAL A 185 -17.42 13.89 2.63
C VAL A 185 -16.66 14.02 1.32
N PHE A 186 -15.61 13.26 1.17
CA PHE A 186 -14.90 13.18 -0.09
C PHE A 186 -14.53 11.72 -0.42
N PHE A 187 -14.38 11.50 -1.71
CA PHE A 187 -14.00 10.24 -2.31
C PHE A 187 -12.71 10.48 -3.09
N ASP A 188 -11.72 9.64 -2.84
CA ASP A 188 -10.46 9.68 -3.58
C ASP A 188 -10.26 8.39 -4.35
N PHE A 189 -9.82 8.53 -5.59
CA PHE A 189 -9.33 7.47 -6.43
C PHE A 189 -7.88 7.78 -6.80
N SER A 190 -6.94 6.90 -6.49
CA SER A 190 -5.52 7.16 -6.73
C SER A 190 -4.78 5.98 -7.34
N LEU A 191 -3.81 6.30 -8.17
CA LEU A 191 -2.83 5.41 -8.77
C LEU A 191 -1.44 5.78 -8.22
N GLU A 192 -0.74 4.80 -7.72
CA GLU A 192 0.64 4.91 -7.22
C GLU A 192 1.56 4.14 -8.15
N TYR A 193 2.65 4.76 -8.55
CA TYR A 193 3.70 4.17 -9.35
C TYR A 193 5.00 4.07 -8.55
N GLY A 194 5.47 2.83 -8.29
CA GLY A 194 6.72 2.59 -7.57
C GLY A 194 7.95 2.99 -8.40
N LEU A 195 8.86 3.75 -7.78
CA LEU A 195 10.03 4.29 -8.48
C LEU A 195 11.21 3.32 -8.52
N HIS A 196 11.25 2.34 -7.61
CA HIS A 196 12.39 1.40 -7.52
C HIS A 196 11.96 0.02 -7.02
N ASN A 197 12.86 -0.94 -7.12
CA ASN A 197 12.70 -2.28 -6.56
C ASN A 197 12.58 -2.22 -5.03
N ILE A 198 11.57 -2.87 -4.47
CA ILE A 198 11.32 -2.90 -3.02
C ILE A 198 12.11 -3.99 -2.30
N SER A 199 12.51 -5.06 -2.99
CA SER A 199 13.33 -6.15 -2.42
C SER A 199 14.82 -5.79 -2.41
N GLN A 200 15.51 -6.14 -1.32
CA GLN A 200 16.98 -6.07 -1.22
C GLN A 200 17.63 -7.43 -1.40
N GLY A 201 16.82 -8.49 -1.45
CA GLY A 201 17.27 -9.85 -1.62
C GLY A 201 16.66 -10.81 -0.60
N ILE A 202 16.74 -12.08 -0.92
CA ILE A 202 16.27 -13.18 -0.08
C ILE A 202 17.51 -13.93 0.41
N ILE A 203 17.55 -14.22 1.70
CA ILE A 203 18.54 -15.08 2.33
C ILE A 203 17.83 -16.39 2.61
N SER A 204 18.40 -17.49 2.16
CA SER A 204 17.92 -18.85 2.40
C SER A 204 19.03 -19.74 2.90
N THR A 205 18.68 -20.77 3.63
CA THR A 205 19.60 -21.80 4.10
C THR A 205 19.37 -23.06 3.28
N ASP A 206 20.43 -23.64 2.75
CA ASP A 206 20.36 -24.91 2.02
C ASP A 206 20.24 -26.12 2.99
N ALA A 207 20.06 -27.32 2.44
CA ALA A 207 19.95 -28.56 3.22
C ALA A 207 21.21 -28.87 4.06
N ASP A 208 22.36 -28.31 3.69
CA ASP A 208 23.63 -28.47 4.39
C ASP A 208 23.84 -27.40 5.49
N GLY A 209 22.87 -26.52 5.70
CA GLY A 209 22.92 -25.49 6.73
C GLY A 209 23.69 -24.23 6.34
N ASN A 210 24.12 -24.08 5.07
CA ASN A 210 24.83 -22.90 4.60
C ASN A 210 23.86 -21.80 4.20
N ALA A 211 23.99 -20.62 4.82
CA ALA A 211 23.21 -19.46 4.43
C ALA A 211 23.77 -18.87 3.13
N SER A 212 22.93 -18.73 2.12
CA SER A 212 23.28 -18.13 0.82
C SER A 212 22.32 -17.02 0.42
N ARG A 213 22.89 -16.00 -0.24
CA ARG A 213 22.10 -14.96 -0.94
C ARG A 213 22.06 -15.29 -2.43
N GLY A 214 20.92 -15.12 -3.05
CA GLY A 214 20.76 -15.23 -4.50
C GLY A 214 20.21 -16.57 -4.98
N ASN A 215 19.98 -17.53 -4.10
CA ASN A 215 19.28 -18.78 -4.45
C ASN A 215 17.82 -18.50 -4.86
N ILE A 216 17.21 -17.46 -4.28
CA ILE A 216 15.91 -16.95 -4.67
C ILE A 216 16.07 -15.47 -4.99
N ILE A 217 15.75 -15.08 -6.20
CA ILE A 217 15.72 -13.67 -6.65
C ILE A 217 14.25 -13.31 -6.88
N PHE A 218 13.83 -12.20 -6.28
CA PHE A 218 12.47 -11.70 -6.40
C PHE A 218 12.47 -10.17 -6.49
N ASP A 219 12.77 -9.68 -7.67
CA ASP A 219 12.82 -8.26 -7.98
C ASP A 219 11.46 -7.78 -8.50
N ARG A 220 10.88 -6.79 -7.81
CA ARG A 220 9.56 -6.28 -8.13
C ARG A 220 9.39 -4.80 -7.87
N ARG A 221 8.59 -4.15 -8.69
CA ARG A 221 8.05 -2.81 -8.44
C ARG A 221 6.61 -2.91 -7.96
N LYS A 222 6.23 -1.98 -7.13
CA LYS A 222 4.88 -1.93 -6.57
C LYS A 222 4.09 -0.80 -7.21
N ASN A 223 3.02 -1.13 -7.92
CA ASN A 223 2.00 -0.20 -8.37
C ASN A 223 0.73 -0.43 -7.55
N VAL A 224 0.03 0.64 -7.16
CA VAL A 224 -1.15 0.51 -6.29
C VAL A 224 -2.29 1.33 -6.83
N LEU A 225 -3.44 0.70 -6.95
CA LEU A 225 -4.72 1.33 -7.19
C LEU A 225 -5.47 1.43 -5.87
N SER A 226 -5.96 2.62 -5.51
CA SER A 226 -6.62 2.84 -4.23
C SER A 226 -7.93 3.60 -4.39
N PHE A 227 -8.88 3.25 -3.53
CA PHE A 227 -10.12 3.97 -3.35
C PHE A 227 -10.29 4.29 -1.87
N SER A 228 -10.68 5.51 -1.55
CA SER A 228 -10.94 5.91 -0.16
C SER A 228 -12.13 6.84 -0.03
N VAL A 229 -12.71 6.82 1.16
CA VAL A 229 -13.74 7.75 1.60
C VAL A 229 -13.18 8.48 2.81
N GLY A 230 -13.38 9.78 2.85
CA GLY A 230 -12.91 10.62 3.93
C GLY A 230 -13.88 11.69 4.36
N PHE A 231 -13.53 12.29 5.49
CA PHE A 231 -14.30 13.34 6.12
C PHE A 231 -13.40 14.51 6.49
N MET A 232 -13.82 15.74 6.11
CA MET A 232 -13.16 16.98 6.51
C MET A 232 -13.76 17.48 7.83
N LEU A 233 -12.88 17.71 8.79
CA LEU A 233 -13.24 18.19 10.13
C LEU A 233 -13.48 19.70 10.16
#